data_5845e74055c15425dcef738014369648
#
_entry.id   5845e74055c15425dcef738014369648
#
_cell.length_a   1.000
_cell.length_b   1.000
_cell.length_c   1.000
_cell.angle_alpha   90.00
_cell.angle_beta   90.00
_cell.angle_gamma   90.00
#
_symmetry.space_group_name_H-M   'P 1'
#
loop_
_entity.id
_entity.type
_entity.pdbx_description
1 polymer ?
#
loop_
_entity_poly.entity_id
_entity_poly.type
_entity_poly.pdbx_seq_one_letter_code
_entity_poly.pdbx_strand_id
1 'polypeptide(L)'
;MKQLNILLVALLGLTAVSAQASVANAEKLIMIYTTQAKAANPEYTGPTVADGKFFFNRKIKLGNGKEMACASCHTANPADNGKHVATRKVIQPLSPAVNAKRFADFEKVEAKFTQHCTDIIGSDCTPAEKASYITYVLTEKTPSAKK
;
A
#
# COMPACT_ATOMS: atom_id res chain seq x y z
N MET A 1 29.94 31.41 -14.73
CA MET A 1 29.91 30.00 -14.25
C MET A 1 29.31 29.80 -12.85
N LYS A 2 28.68 30.81 -12.23
CA LYS A 2 28.02 30.69 -10.89
C LYS A 2 26.50 30.47 -10.93
N GLN A 3 25.86 30.53 -12.09
CA GLN A 3 24.43 30.43 -12.26
C GLN A 3 23.91 28.98 -12.46
N LEU A 4 24.78 28.02 -12.86
CA LEU A 4 24.41 26.67 -13.24
C LEU A 4 24.13 25.76 -12.01
N ASN A 5 24.78 26.06 -10.87
CA ASN A 5 24.63 25.22 -9.65
C ASN A 5 23.33 25.44 -8.87
N ILE A 6 22.63 26.57 -9.08
CA ILE A 6 21.39 26.88 -8.34
C ILE A 6 20.18 26.11 -8.93
N LEU A 7 20.19 25.84 -10.23
CA LEU A 7 19.10 25.11 -10.91
C LEU A 7 19.08 23.60 -10.57
N LEU A 8 20.25 23.01 -10.29
CA LEU A 8 20.32 21.57 -9.96
C LEU A 8 19.78 21.23 -8.55
N VAL A 9 19.92 22.16 -7.61
CA VAL A 9 19.44 21.97 -6.23
C VAL A 9 17.91 22.07 -6.14
N ALA A 10 17.28 22.90 -6.98
CA ALA A 10 15.83 23.08 -6.99
C ALA A 10 15.07 21.84 -7.52
N LEU A 11 15.65 21.05 -8.45
CA LEU A 11 14.99 19.86 -9.00
C LEU A 11 15.00 18.66 -8.03
N LEU A 12 16.01 18.54 -7.18
CA LEU A 12 16.11 17.46 -6.19
C LEU A 12 15.14 17.66 -5.00
N GLY A 13 14.73 18.89 -4.71
CA GLY A 13 13.81 19.21 -3.61
C GLY A 13 12.34 18.82 -3.88
N LEU A 14 11.89 18.83 -5.14
CA LEU A 14 10.50 18.59 -5.49
C LEU A 14 10.05 17.13 -5.34
N THR A 15 10.94 16.17 -5.50
CA THR A 15 10.61 14.74 -5.37
C THR A 15 10.49 14.29 -3.91
N ALA A 16 11.28 14.87 -3.02
CA ALA A 16 11.23 14.55 -1.59
C ALA A 16 9.92 15.00 -0.92
N VAL A 17 9.41 16.17 -1.29
CA VAL A 17 8.14 16.71 -0.75
C VAL A 17 6.95 15.84 -1.12
N SER A 18 6.90 15.31 -2.33
CA SER A 18 5.80 14.45 -2.79
C SER A 18 5.75 13.10 -2.07
N ALA A 19 6.90 12.50 -1.77
CA ALA A 19 6.97 11.24 -1.03
C ALA A 19 6.55 11.43 0.43
N GLN A 20 6.94 12.52 1.06
CA GLN A 20 6.53 12.86 2.43
C GLN A 20 5.02 13.10 2.53
N ALA A 21 4.41 13.80 1.57
CA ALA A 21 2.97 14.00 1.53
C ALA A 21 2.20 12.68 1.42
N SER A 22 2.69 11.73 0.62
CA SER A 22 2.09 10.40 0.49
C SER A 22 2.20 9.57 1.76
N VAL A 23 3.32 9.64 2.49
CA VAL A 23 3.48 9.00 3.80
C VAL A 23 2.54 9.61 4.83
N ALA A 24 2.46 10.94 4.93
CA ALA A 24 1.56 11.62 5.86
C ALA A 24 0.08 11.28 5.58
N ASN A 25 -0.31 11.13 4.32
CA ASN A 25 -1.65 10.68 3.94
C ASN A 25 -1.90 9.22 4.34
N ALA A 26 -0.91 8.34 4.18
CA ALA A 26 -1.01 6.96 4.63
C ALA A 26 -1.20 6.87 6.16
N GLU A 27 -0.46 7.67 6.92
CA GLU A 27 -0.60 7.75 8.39
C GLU A 27 -1.99 8.25 8.81
N LYS A 28 -2.55 9.24 8.11
CA LYS A 28 -3.94 9.68 8.34
C LYS A 28 -4.95 8.57 8.08
N LEU A 29 -4.78 7.79 7.01
CA LEU A 29 -5.64 6.63 6.72
C LEU A 29 -5.55 5.57 7.81
N ILE A 30 -4.34 5.26 8.31
CA ILE A 30 -4.16 4.37 9.46
C ILE A 30 -4.95 4.86 10.67
N MET A 31 -4.90 6.15 10.99
CA MET A 31 -5.66 6.72 12.11
C MET A 31 -7.17 6.58 11.91
N ILE A 32 -7.68 6.88 10.71
CA ILE A 32 -9.11 6.76 10.37
C ILE A 32 -9.56 5.32 10.54
N TYR A 33 -8.88 4.36 9.92
CA TYR A 33 -9.25 2.95 10.00
C TYR A 33 -9.07 2.37 11.41
N THR A 34 -8.06 2.81 12.16
CA THR A 34 -7.89 2.41 13.57
C THR A 34 -9.07 2.88 14.42
N THR A 35 -9.53 4.11 14.21
CA THR A 35 -10.70 4.66 14.91
C THR A 35 -11.96 3.86 14.57
N GLN A 36 -12.17 3.55 13.30
CA GLN A 36 -13.30 2.72 12.85
C GLN A 36 -13.23 1.28 13.41
N ALA A 37 -12.02 0.69 13.42
CA ALA A 37 -11.80 -0.64 13.98
C ALA A 37 -12.10 -0.71 15.48
N LYS A 38 -11.67 0.30 16.24
CA LYS A 38 -11.99 0.42 17.68
C LYS A 38 -13.47 0.63 17.95
N ALA A 39 -14.16 1.39 17.09
CA ALA A 39 -15.60 1.57 17.21
C ALA A 39 -16.36 0.25 16.97
N ALA A 40 -15.88 -0.59 16.05
CA ALA A 40 -16.46 -1.91 15.77
C ALA A 40 -16.05 -2.99 16.79
N ASN A 41 -14.85 -2.88 17.36
CA ASN A 41 -14.32 -3.78 18.39
C ASN A 41 -13.49 -3.00 19.41
N PRO A 42 -14.04 -2.68 20.59
CA PRO A 42 -13.33 -1.94 21.65
C PRO A 42 -12.03 -2.58 22.12
N GLU A 43 -11.89 -3.91 22.00
CA GLU A 43 -10.65 -4.65 22.36
C GLU A 43 -9.55 -4.56 21.31
N TYR A 44 -9.82 -3.90 20.17
CA TYR A 44 -8.80 -3.74 19.14
C TYR A 44 -7.64 -2.85 19.63
N THR A 45 -6.45 -3.42 19.70
CA THR A 45 -5.25 -2.76 20.24
C THR A 45 -4.52 -1.85 19.23
N GLY A 46 -4.82 -1.99 17.95
CA GLY A 46 -4.24 -1.20 16.86
C GLY A 46 -3.61 -2.06 15.77
N PRO A 47 -3.19 -1.43 14.64
CA PRO A 47 -2.57 -2.15 13.53
C PRO A 47 -1.14 -2.56 13.87
N THR A 48 -0.71 -3.73 13.38
CA THR A 48 0.68 -4.18 13.46
C THR A 48 1.25 -4.48 12.08
N VAL A 49 2.57 -4.38 11.95
CA VAL A 49 3.29 -4.78 10.72
C VAL A 49 3.10 -6.27 10.45
N ALA A 50 3.10 -7.09 11.51
CA ALA A 50 2.93 -8.54 11.40
C ALA A 50 1.56 -8.91 10.82
N ASP A 51 0.48 -8.30 11.33
CA ASP A 51 -0.87 -8.53 10.83
C ASP A 51 -1.02 -8.04 9.39
N GLY A 52 -0.44 -6.89 9.06
CA GLY A 52 -0.43 -6.37 7.70
C GLY A 52 0.31 -7.27 6.73
N LYS A 53 1.46 -7.80 7.12
CA LYS A 53 2.24 -8.75 6.33
C LYS A 53 1.50 -10.08 6.16
N PHE A 54 0.87 -10.58 7.21
CA PHE A 54 0.03 -11.79 7.14
C PHE A 54 -1.15 -11.56 6.19
N PHE A 55 -1.90 -10.49 6.38
CA PHE A 55 -3.03 -10.12 5.52
C PHE A 55 -2.63 -10.05 4.04
N PHE A 56 -1.51 -9.40 3.73
CA PHE A 56 -1.01 -9.20 2.38
C PHE A 56 -0.61 -10.51 1.67
N ASN A 57 -0.08 -11.47 2.42
CA ASN A 57 0.47 -12.73 1.88
C ASN A 57 -0.48 -13.92 2.04
N ARG A 58 -1.55 -13.82 2.87
CA ARG A 58 -2.47 -14.94 3.08
C ARG A 58 -3.15 -15.34 1.78
N LYS A 59 -3.12 -16.63 1.48
CA LYS A 59 -3.80 -17.17 0.32
C LYS A 59 -5.26 -17.44 0.63
N ILE A 60 -6.13 -16.99 -0.26
CA ILE A 60 -7.58 -17.14 -0.17
C ILE A 60 -8.03 -17.98 -1.36
N LYS A 61 -8.81 -19.02 -1.09
CA LYS A 61 -9.38 -19.88 -2.13
C LYS A 61 -10.56 -19.19 -2.77
N LEU A 62 -10.43 -18.86 -4.05
CA LEU A 62 -11.51 -18.29 -4.85
C LEU A 62 -12.57 -19.33 -5.21
N GLY A 63 -13.76 -18.87 -5.62
CA GLY A 63 -14.87 -19.73 -6.03
C GLY A 63 -14.52 -20.68 -7.20
N ASN A 64 -13.51 -20.36 -8.01
CA ASN A 64 -12.98 -21.22 -9.09
C ASN A 64 -11.91 -22.22 -8.62
N GLY A 65 -11.67 -22.35 -7.31
CA GLY A 65 -10.70 -23.26 -6.70
C GLY A 65 -9.24 -22.75 -6.72
N LYS A 66 -8.94 -21.63 -7.37
CA LYS A 66 -7.58 -21.05 -7.36
C LYS A 66 -7.32 -20.32 -6.05
N GLU A 67 -6.07 -20.32 -5.62
CA GLU A 67 -5.63 -19.52 -4.48
C GLU A 67 -5.04 -18.18 -4.95
N MET A 68 -5.39 -17.10 -4.26
CA MET A 68 -4.89 -15.77 -4.53
C MET A 68 -4.61 -15.00 -3.23
N ALA A 69 -3.61 -14.13 -3.30
CA ALA A 69 -3.25 -13.17 -2.26
C ALA A 69 -2.99 -11.81 -2.90
N CYS A 70 -2.90 -10.72 -2.13
CA CYS A 70 -2.43 -9.44 -2.64
C CYS A 70 -1.04 -9.60 -3.29
N ALA A 71 -0.16 -10.35 -2.64
CA ALA A 71 1.18 -10.67 -3.12
C ALA A 71 1.22 -11.44 -4.47
N SER A 72 0.12 -12.08 -4.89
CA SER A 72 0.08 -12.77 -6.19
C SER A 72 0.25 -11.83 -7.38
N CYS A 73 -0.22 -10.58 -7.25
CA CYS A 73 -0.04 -9.53 -8.24
C CYS A 73 1.04 -8.52 -7.85
N HIS A 74 1.19 -8.24 -6.55
CA HIS A 74 2.03 -7.17 -6.03
C HIS A 74 3.41 -7.63 -5.53
N THR A 75 3.76 -8.91 -5.73
CA THR A 75 4.95 -9.58 -5.15
C THR A 75 4.93 -9.62 -3.61
N ALA A 76 5.89 -10.31 -3.01
CA ALA A 76 5.99 -10.36 -1.54
C ALA A 76 6.58 -9.07 -0.94
N ASN A 77 7.23 -8.23 -1.77
CA ASN A 77 7.75 -6.93 -1.36
C ASN A 77 6.94 -5.80 -2.00
N PRO A 78 6.12 -5.04 -1.23
CA PRO A 78 5.34 -3.92 -1.73
C PRO A 78 6.12 -2.78 -2.41
N ALA A 79 7.43 -2.73 -2.25
CA ALA A 79 8.30 -1.78 -2.94
C ALA A 79 8.67 -2.21 -4.38
N ASP A 80 8.39 -3.46 -4.77
CA ASP A 80 8.62 -3.95 -6.13
C ASP A 80 7.48 -3.59 -7.07
N ASN A 81 7.79 -3.54 -8.37
CA ASN A 81 6.76 -3.55 -9.39
C ASN A 81 6.02 -4.89 -9.38
N GLY A 82 4.70 -4.82 -9.29
CA GLY A 82 3.85 -5.99 -9.43
C GLY A 82 3.56 -6.34 -10.90
N LYS A 83 2.79 -7.41 -11.10
CA LYS A 83 2.33 -7.84 -12.42
C LYS A 83 0.96 -8.49 -12.31
N HIS A 84 -0.01 -7.95 -13.04
CA HIS A 84 -1.36 -8.49 -13.04
C HIS A 84 -1.38 -9.93 -13.58
N VAL A 85 -1.93 -10.88 -12.82
CA VAL A 85 -1.85 -12.32 -13.11
C VAL A 85 -2.47 -12.70 -14.46
N ALA A 86 -3.57 -12.07 -14.87
CA ALA A 86 -4.25 -12.36 -16.12
C ALA A 86 -3.72 -11.53 -17.30
N THR A 87 -3.67 -10.20 -17.16
CA THR A 87 -3.33 -9.29 -18.28
C THR A 87 -1.83 -9.09 -18.46
N ARG A 88 -1.01 -9.52 -17.51
CA ARG A 88 0.45 -9.34 -17.45
C ARG A 88 0.92 -7.88 -17.42
N LYS A 89 0.01 -6.93 -17.29
CA LYS A 89 0.34 -5.51 -17.16
C LYS A 89 1.15 -5.26 -15.88
N VAL A 90 2.14 -4.39 -15.99
CA VAL A 90 2.95 -3.95 -14.84
C VAL A 90 2.08 -3.12 -13.89
N ILE A 91 2.21 -3.38 -12.60
CA ILE A 91 1.56 -2.65 -11.52
C ILE A 91 2.64 -1.87 -10.78
N GLN A 92 2.41 -0.57 -10.56
CA GLN A 92 3.35 0.27 -9.84
C GLN A 92 3.48 -0.17 -8.37
N PRO A 93 4.63 0.08 -7.72
CA PRO A 93 4.85 -0.26 -6.33
C PRO A 93 3.77 0.29 -5.41
N LEU A 94 3.47 -0.45 -4.35
CA LEU A 94 2.52 -0.04 -3.32
C LEU A 94 3.17 0.83 -2.24
N SER A 95 4.48 0.71 -2.05
CA SER A 95 5.21 1.50 -1.07
C SER A 95 5.31 2.98 -1.50
N PRO A 96 4.91 3.93 -0.65
CA PRO A 96 5.04 5.36 -0.94
C PRO A 96 6.48 5.84 -1.00
N ALA A 97 7.44 5.09 -0.46
CA ALA A 97 8.86 5.39 -0.57
C ALA A 97 9.39 5.31 -2.02
N VAL A 98 8.76 4.47 -2.85
CA VAL A 98 9.10 4.29 -4.28
C VAL A 98 8.02 4.80 -5.22
N ASN A 99 6.79 5.01 -4.73
CA ASN A 99 5.66 5.53 -5.50
C ASN A 99 4.97 6.67 -4.73
N ALA A 100 5.47 7.87 -4.88
CA ALA A 100 4.98 9.05 -4.19
C ALA A 100 3.49 9.40 -4.43
N LYS A 101 2.84 8.76 -5.42
CA LYS A 101 1.42 8.96 -5.72
C LYS A 101 0.50 7.94 -5.02
N ARG A 102 1.07 6.96 -4.28
CA ARG A 102 0.30 5.80 -3.79
C ARG A 102 -0.88 6.15 -2.89
N PHE A 103 -0.72 7.12 -2.00
CA PHE A 103 -1.75 7.58 -1.05
C PHE A 103 -2.16 9.05 -1.28
N ALA A 104 -1.97 9.57 -2.50
CA ALA A 104 -2.25 10.97 -2.79
C ALA A 104 -3.76 11.32 -2.78
N ASP A 105 -4.63 10.33 -3.00
CA ASP A 105 -6.07 10.51 -3.17
C ASP A 105 -6.82 9.45 -2.34
N PHE A 106 -7.48 9.88 -1.28
CA PHE A 106 -8.16 9.00 -0.32
C PHE A 106 -9.32 8.24 -0.93
N GLU A 107 -10.10 8.88 -1.79
CA GLU A 107 -11.26 8.25 -2.44
C GLU A 107 -10.81 7.11 -3.36
N LYS A 108 -9.72 7.34 -4.11
CA LYS A 108 -9.12 6.29 -4.94
C LYS A 108 -8.53 5.15 -4.13
N VAL A 109 -7.94 5.44 -2.97
CA VAL A 109 -7.43 4.40 -2.07
C VAL A 109 -8.59 3.53 -1.57
N GLU A 110 -9.68 4.16 -1.09
CA GLU A 110 -10.86 3.45 -0.61
C GLU A 110 -11.52 2.62 -1.71
N ALA A 111 -11.74 3.20 -2.89
CA ALA A 111 -12.30 2.49 -4.03
C ALA A 111 -11.45 1.26 -4.43
N LYS A 112 -10.11 1.37 -4.32
CA LYS A 112 -9.21 0.23 -4.58
C LYS A 112 -9.26 -0.83 -3.50
N PHE A 113 -9.40 -0.46 -2.23
CA PHE A 113 -9.62 -1.44 -1.17
C PHE A 113 -10.92 -2.21 -1.42
N THR A 114 -12.05 -1.52 -1.59
CA THR A 114 -13.35 -2.16 -1.85
C THR A 114 -13.28 -3.08 -3.06
N GLN A 115 -12.73 -2.60 -4.19
CA GLN A 115 -12.59 -3.43 -5.39
C GLN A 115 -11.78 -4.70 -5.13
N HIS A 116 -10.53 -4.55 -4.64
CA HIS A 116 -9.61 -5.68 -4.52
C HIS A 116 -10.04 -6.65 -3.41
N CYS A 117 -10.58 -6.14 -2.30
CA CYS A 117 -11.09 -7.00 -1.24
C CYS A 117 -12.29 -7.81 -1.72
N THR A 118 -13.25 -7.17 -2.41
CA THR A 118 -14.40 -7.87 -2.98
C THR A 118 -13.96 -8.93 -4.00
N ASP A 119 -13.03 -8.60 -4.88
CA ASP A 119 -12.54 -9.51 -5.93
C ASP A 119 -11.78 -10.72 -5.36
N ILE A 120 -11.07 -10.55 -4.23
CA ILE A 120 -10.20 -11.60 -3.67
C ILE A 120 -10.85 -12.27 -2.46
N ILE A 121 -11.47 -11.51 -1.56
CA ILE A 121 -12.01 -11.98 -0.28
C ILE A 121 -13.50 -12.29 -0.39
N GLY A 122 -14.21 -11.68 -1.34
CA GLY A 122 -15.66 -11.79 -1.52
C GLY A 122 -16.45 -10.77 -0.70
N SER A 123 -15.78 -9.89 0.06
CA SER A 123 -16.38 -8.81 0.84
C SER A 123 -15.38 -7.66 0.96
N ASP A 124 -15.83 -6.49 1.42
CA ASP A 124 -14.87 -5.40 1.73
C ASP A 124 -13.95 -5.81 2.90
N CYS A 125 -12.74 -5.27 2.91
CA CYS A 125 -11.80 -5.45 4.00
C CYS A 125 -12.26 -4.69 5.25
N THR A 126 -12.04 -5.28 6.41
CA THR A 126 -12.33 -4.61 7.67
C THR A 126 -11.40 -3.41 7.88
N PRO A 127 -11.82 -2.40 8.65
CA PRO A 127 -10.96 -1.29 9.00
C PRO A 127 -9.63 -1.72 9.65
N ALA A 128 -9.65 -2.76 10.48
CA ALA A 128 -8.44 -3.33 11.09
C ALA A 128 -7.45 -3.89 10.03
N GLU A 129 -7.95 -4.60 9.03
CA GLU A 129 -7.15 -5.12 7.91
C GLU A 129 -6.59 -4.01 7.05
N LYS A 130 -7.40 -2.97 6.72
CA LYS A 130 -6.95 -1.79 5.97
C LYS A 130 -5.83 -1.05 6.72
N ALA A 131 -5.99 -0.81 8.03
CA ALA A 131 -4.97 -0.17 8.86
C ALA A 131 -3.67 -0.97 8.89
N SER A 132 -3.75 -2.27 9.17
CA SER A 132 -2.58 -3.16 9.24
C SER A 132 -1.87 -3.29 7.89
N TYR A 133 -2.63 -3.40 6.78
CA TYR A 133 -2.07 -3.39 5.43
C TYR A 133 -1.22 -2.14 5.16
N ILE A 134 -1.76 -0.94 5.44
CA ILE A 134 -1.03 0.32 5.20
C ILE A 134 0.20 0.38 6.10
N THR A 135 0.08 -0.02 7.38
CA THR A 135 1.19 -0.08 8.33
C THR A 135 2.33 -0.95 7.79
N TYR A 136 2.04 -2.13 7.23
CA TYR A 136 3.04 -2.99 6.60
C TYR A 136 3.66 -2.34 5.37
N VAL A 137 2.86 -1.79 4.46
CA VAL A 137 3.35 -1.18 3.21
C VAL A 137 4.31 -0.02 3.48
N LEU A 138 4.14 0.72 4.58
CA LEU A 138 5.04 1.81 4.98
C LEU A 138 6.42 1.33 5.44
N THR A 139 6.57 0.06 5.85
CA THR A 139 7.86 -0.49 6.27
C THR A 139 8.77 -0.90 5.12
N GLU A 140 8.17 -1.24 3.97
CA GLU A 140 8.91 -1.72 2.79
C GLU A 140 9.36 -0.53 1.92
N LYS A 141 10.58 -0.07 2.14
CA LYS A 141 11.11 1.16 1.55
C LYS A 141 12.02 0.93 0.35
N THR A 142 12.52 -0.29 0.17
CA THR A 142 13.53 -0.61 -0.83
C THR A 142 13.08 -1.76 -1.71
N PRO A 143 13.10 -1.61 -3.06
CA PRO A 143 12.86 -2.72 -3.96
C PRO A 143 13.83 -3.87 -3.73
N SER A 144 13.37 -5.09 -4.00
CA SER A 144 14.22 -6.28 -4.01
C SER A 144 15.35 -6.12 -5.03
N ALA A 145 16.54 -6.64 -4.71
CA ALA A 145 17.64 -6.67 -5.67
C ALA A 145 17.21 -7.48 -6.91
N LYS A 146 17.44 -6.92 -8.09
CA LYS A 146 17.22 -7.66 -9.35
C LYS A 146 18.22 -8.83 -9.38
N LYS A 147 17.70 -10.03 -9.39
CA LYS A 147 18.50 -11.23 -9.71
C LYS A 147 18.70 -11.33 -11.21
#